data_31069a4bcbe207817b62fb9782ffbaea
#
_entry.id   31069a4bcbe207817b62fb9782ffbaea
#
_cell.length_a   1.000
_cell.length_b   1.000
_cell.length_c   1.000
_cell.angle_alpha   90.00
_cell.angle_beta   90.00
_cell.angle_gamma   90.00
#
_symmetry.space_group_name_H-M   'P 1'
#
loop_
_entity.id
_entity.type
_entity.pdbx_description
1 polymer ?
#
loop_
_entity_poly.entity_id
_entity_poly.type
_entity_poly.pdbx_seq_one_letter_code
_entity_poly.pdbx_strand_id
1 'polypeptide(L)'
;ANGSNRDYTNGSIPRDYRINVARDVSNDLVANNRALRIGLATFNPPNFSNSGPGGYIARVVSDLSPVSGSVTQTQANANYTALINAINGLGAVANTPLAESYYEVTRYFRGMAPYHNNSPSTYTSPIQYRCQKNFGVVITDGLPTYDRTFPTNDPLGGSRLPNWDGISTNDGAYRNGDAEGDTL
;
A
#
# COMPACT_ATOMS: atom_id res chain seq x y z
N ALA A 1 4.30 -13.56 -15.81
CA ALA A 1 3.73 -12.82 -16.93
C ALA A 1 4.67 -11.70 -17.33
N ASN A 2 4.90 -11.51 -18.61
CA ASN A 2 5.73 -10.43 -19.13
C ASN A 2 5.01 -9.09 -18.87
N GLY A 3 5.77 -8.10 -18.35
CA GLY A 3 5.25 -6.81 -17.96
C GLY A 3 4.50 -6.00 -19.03
N SER A 4 4.65 -6.33 -20.30
CA SER A 4 4.04 -5.59 -21.41
C SER A 4 2.61 -6.05 -21.75
N ASN A 5 2.16 -7.19 -21.28
CA ASN A 5 0.85 -7.74 -21.59
C ASN A 5 0.06 -8.00 -20.30
N ARG A 6 -0.53 -6.95 -19.74
CA ARG A 6 -1.18 -6.96 -18.46
C ARG A 6 -2.61 -6.44 -18.48
N ASP A 7 -3.19 -6.40 -19.64
CA ASP A 7 -4.58 -5.94 -19.75
C ASP A 7 -5.53 -7.06 -19.33
N TYR A 8 -5.97 -6.97 -18.09
CA TYR A 8 -6.96 -7.83 -17.51
C TYR A 8 -8.33 -7.66 -18.19
N THR A 9 -8.66 -6.45 -18.63
CA THR A 9 -9.99 -6.13 -19.14
C THR A 9 -10.24 -6.69 -20.55
N ASN A 10 -9.19 -6.87 -21.33
CA ASN A 10 -9.29 -7.44 -22.69
C ASN A 10 -8.98 -8.95 -22.74
N GLY A 11 -8.73 -9.57 -21.58
CA GLY A 11 -8.45 -11.00 -21.50
C GLY A 11 -7.07 -11.42 -21.98
N SER A 12 -6.14 -10.50 -22.20
CA SER A 12 -4.77 -10.80 -22.65
C SER A 12 -3.94 -11.53 -21.60
N ILE A 13 -4.33 -11.46 -20.32
CA ILE A 13 -3.76 -12.23 -19.22
C ILE A 13 -4.82 -13.17 -18.67
N PRO A 14 -4.57 -14.49 -18.62
CA PRO A 14 -5.52 -15.45 -18.06
C PRO A 14 -5.94 -15.10 -16.63
N ARG A 15 -7.17 -15.42 -16.27
CA ARG A 15 -7.77 -15.07 -14.98
C ARG A 15 -7.12 -15.78 -13.79
N ASP A 16 -6.49 -16.91 -14.02
CA ASP A 16 -5.79 -17.70 -12.99
C ASP A 16 -4.37 -17.19 -12.67
N TYR A 17 -3.87 -16.19 -13.39
CA TYR A 17 -2.62 -15.56 -13.00
C TYR A 17 -2.79 -14.79 -11.68
N ARG A 18 -1.79 -14.87 -10.80
CA ARG A 18 -1.80 -14.27 -9.46
C ARG A 18 -2.24 -12.80 -9.45
N ILE A 19 -1.76 -12.00 -10.40
CA ILE A 19 -2.14 -10.59 -10.48
C ILE A 19 -3.62 -10.41 -10.78
N ASN A 20 -4.22 -11.28 -11.58
CA ASN A 20 -5.65 -11.21 -11.88
C ASN A 20 -6.47 -11.65 -10.68
N VAL A 21 -6.04 -12.68 -9.96
CA VAL A 21 -6.66 -13.09 -8.69
C VAL A 21 -6.62 -11.94 -7.68
N ALA A 22 -5.46 -11.27 -7.55
CA ALA A 22 -5.34 -10.12 -6.66
C ALA A 22 -6.28 -8.96 -7.04
N ARG A 23 -6.42 -8.67 -8.33
CA ARG A 23 -7.39 -7.67 -8.83
C ARG A 23 -8.83 -8.06 -8.55
N ASP A 24 -9.21 -9.31 -8.85
CA ASP A 24 -10.56 -9.82 -8.61
C ASP A 24 -10.94 -9.75 -7.13
N VAL A 25 -10.08 -10.27 -6.25
CA VAL A 25 -10.30 -10.22 -4.79
C VAL A 25 -10.38 -8.78 -4.29
N SER A 26 -9.51 -7.90 -4.78
CA SER A 26 -9.53 -6.49 -4.39
C SER A 26 -10.81 -5.78 -4.86
N ASN A 27 -11.25 -6.05 -6.09
CA ASN A 27 -12.51 -5.52 -6.62
C ASN A 27 -13.71 -5.99 -5.80
N ASP A 28 -13.76 -7.28 -5.47
CA ASP A 28 -14.83 -7.85 -4.64
C ASP A 28 -14.83 -7.26 -3.23
N LEU A 29 -13.66 -7.10 -2.63
CA LEU A 29 -13.53 -6.47 -1.32
C LEU A 29 -14.09 -5.04 -1.34
N VAL A 30 -13.72 -4.25 -2.33
CA VAL A 30 -14.19 -2.85 -2.47
C VAL A 30 -15.69 -2.82 -2.78
N ALA A 31 -16.18 -3.66 -3.68
CA ALA A 31 -17.59 -3.70 -4.08
C ALA A 31 -18.52 -4.06 -2.91
N ASN A 32 -18.10 -5.01 -2.08
CA ASN A 32 -18.88 -5.49 -0.94
C ASN A 32 -18.77 -4.59 0.30
N ASN A 33 -17.86 -3.60 0.31
CA ASN A 33 -17.58 -2.75 1.48
C ASN A 33 -17.68 -1.26 1.17
N ARG A 34 -18.55 -0.84 0.28
CA ARG A 34 -18.71 0.57 -0.12
C ARG A 34 -19.12 1.51 1.01
N ALA A 35 -19.64 1.00 2.11
CA ALA A 35 -19.92 1.79 3.30
C ALA A 35 -18.65 2.24 4.05
N LEU A 36 -17.51 1.65 3.74
CA LEU A 36 -16.21 2.03 4.28
C LEU A 36 -15.52 3.08 3.40
N ARG A 37 -14.60 3.82 4.01
CA ARG A 37 -13.64 4.65 3.30
C ARG A 37 -12.44 3.77 2.95
N ILE A 38 -12.11 3.67 1.67
CA ILE A 38 -11.06 2.76 1.18
C ILE A 38 -10.08 3.54 0.30
N GLY A 39 -8.81 3.22 0.44
CA GLY A 39 -7.72 3.64 -0.43
C GLY A 39 -6.91 2.45 -0.93
N LEU A 40 -5.90 2.71 -1.73
CA LEU A 40 -5.01 1.70 -2.29
C LEU A 40 -3.56 2.16 -2.17
N ALA A 41 -2.73 1.31 -1.60
CA ALA A 41 -1.28 1.40 -1.70
C ALA A 41 -0.75 0.25 -2.56
N THR A 42 0.36 0.47 -3.23
CA THR A 42 1.04 -0.54 -4.05
C THR A 42 2.55 -0.33 -4.05
N PHE A 43 3.30 -1.33 -4.48
CA PHE A 43 4.75 -1.27 -4.56
C PHE A 43 5.22 -0.31 -5.66
N ASN A 44 6.33 0.38 -5.39
CA ASN A 44 7.04 1.12 -6.42
C ASN A 44 7.76 0.16 -7.38
N PRO A 45 7.86 0.51 -8.66
CA PRO A 45 8.69 -0.26 -9.58
C PRO A 45 10.18 -0.13 -9.19
N PRO A 46 10.99 -1.18 -9.44
CA PRO A 46 12.43 -1.12 -9.23
C PRO A 46 13.08 0.02 -10.03
N ASN A 47 14.16 0.57 -9.50
CA ASN A 47 15.01 1.53 -10.19
C ASN A 47 16.47 1.06 -10.19
N PHE A 48 17.37 1.82 -10.82
CA PHE A 48 18.78 1.44 -10.96
C PHE A 48 19.52 1.24 -9.63
N SER A 49 19.13 1.93 -8.58
CA SER A 49 19.80 1.91 -7.29
C SER A 49 19.10 1.07 -6.24
N ASN A 50 17.84 0.72 -6.46
CA ASN A 50 17.02 -0.03 -5.50
C ASN A 50 16.04 -0.95 -6.23
N SER A 51 16.13 -2.24 -5.93
CA SER A 51 15.25 -3.27 -6.50
C SER A 51 13.89 -3.34 -5.81
N GLY A 52 13.75 -2.78 -4.60
CA GLY A 52 12.51 -2.69 -3.84
C GLY A 52 12.38 -1.32 -3.17
N PRO A 53 12.06 -0.24 -3.92
CA PRO A 53 12.01 1.12 -3.37
C PRO A 53 10.69 1.41 -2.64
N GLY A 54 10.25 0.51 -1.79
CA GLY A 54 9.02 0.65 -1.01
C GLY A 54 7.74 0.68 -1.85
N GLY A 55 6.75 1.40 -1.35
CA GLY A 55 5.48 1.56 -2.02
C GLY A 55 4.98 3.00 -2.01
N TYR A 56 3.82 3.23 -2.59
CA TYR A 56 3.18 4.54 -2.62
C TYR A 56 1.65 4.43 -2.48
N ILE A 57 1.03 5.54 -2.13
CA ILE A 57 -0.42 5.65 -2.05
C ILE A 57 -0.96 5.88 -3.48
N ALA A 58 -1.41 4.82 -4.11
CA ALA A 58 -1.96 4.87 -5.47
C ALA A 58 -3.34 5.57 -5.51
N ARG A 59 -4.14 5.39 -4.44
CA ARG A 59 -5.41 6.10 -4.23
C ARG A 59 -5.55 6.45 -2.76
N VAL A 60 -5.80 7.72 -2.49
CA VAL A 60 -6.11 8.18 -1.12
C VAL A 60 -7.41 7.56 -0.62
N VAL A 61 -7.50 7.37 0.67
CA VAL A 61 -8.71 6.88 1.33
C VAL A 61 -9.86 7.85 1.09
N SER A 62 -10.92 7.38 0.47
CA SER A 62 -12.07 8.19 0.05
C SER A 62 -13.38 7.51 0.38
N ASP A 63 -14.44 8.30 0.53
CA ASP A 63 -15.80 7.81 0.71
C ASP A 63 -16.32 7.19 -0.59
N LEU A 64 -16.78 5.94 -0.53
CA LEU A 64 -17.32 5.19 -1.67
C LEU A 64 -18.85 5.14 -1.67
N SER A 65 -19.48 5.69 -0.63
CA SER A 65 -20.90 5.91 -0.53
C SER A 65 -21.18 7.18 0.30
N PRO A 66 -22.34 7.81 0.19
CA PRO A 66 -22.67 9.02 0.93
C PRO A 66 -23.13 8.75 2.38
N VAL A 67 -22.77 7.60 2.97
CA VAL A 67 -23.22 7.19 4.32
C VAL A 67 -22.86 8.21 5.39
N SER A 68 -21.71 8.85 5.26
CA SER A 68 -21.24 9.87 6.21
C SER A 68 -21.86 11.25 5.99
N GLY A 69 -22.54 11.46 4.87
CA GLY A 69 -23.01 12.78 4.43
C GLY A 69 -21.89 13.73 3.99
N SER A 70 -20.64 13.27 3.98
CA SER A 70 -19.47 14.08 3.59
C SER A 70 -19.31 14.24 2.08
N VAL A 71 -19.90 13.35 1.30
CA VAL A 71 -19.85 13.34 -0.16
C VAL A 71 -21.23 13.14 -0.78
N THR A 72 -21.43 13.67 -1.98
CA THR A 72 -22.61 13.37 -2.78
C THR A 72 -22.53 11.96 -3.39
N GLN A 73 -23.66 11.41 -3.82
CA GLN A 73 -23.69 10.13 -4.52
C GLN A 73 -22.81 10.13 -5.79
N THR A 74 -22.81 11.25 -6.51
CA THR A 74 -21.96 11.41 -7.71
C THR A 74 -20.47 11.35 -7.37
N GLN A 75 -20.05 12.05 -6.31
CA GLN A 75 -18.66 12.01 -5.84
C GLN A 75 -18.27 10.62 -5.34
N ALA A 76 -19.14 9.96 -4.57
CA ALA A 76 -18.90 8.61 -4.09
C ALA A 76 -18.75 7.62 -5.25
N ASN A 77 -19.57 7.71 -6.27
CA ASN A 77 -19.46 6.89 -7.47
C ASN A 77 -18.17 7.18 -8.26
N ALA A 78 -17.77 8.44 -8.36
CA ALA A 78 -16.51 8.81 -9.00
C ALA A 78 -15.31 8.24 -8.23
N ASN A 79 -15.31 8.33 -6.90
CA ASN A 79 -14.27 7.76 -6.03
C ASN A 79 -14.19 6.23 -6.21
N TYR A 80 -15.35 5.56 -6.18
CA TYR A 80 -15.43 4.12 -6.41
C TYR A 80 -14.85 3.72 -7.77
N THR A 81 -15.29 4.35 -8.85
CA THR A 81 -14.80 4.07 -10.20
C THR A 81 -13.31 4.29 -10.31
N ALA A 82 -12.79 5.37 -9.73
CA ALA A 82 -11.37 5.67 -9.72
C ALA A 82 -10.54 4.63 -8.95
N LEU A 83 -11.07 4.10 -7.84
CA LEU A 83 -10.42 3.04 -7.08
C LEU A 83 -10.41 1.71 -7.84
N ILE A 84 -11.53 1.30 -8.43
CA ILE A 84 -11.64 0.10 -9.27
C ILE A 84 -10.69 0.17 -10.47
N ASN A 85 -10.62 1.33 -11.15
CA ASN A 85 -9.70 1.52 -12.26
C ASN A 85 -8.23 1.41 -11.80
N ALA A 86 -7.88 1.92 -10.63
CA ALA A 86 -6.53 1.79 -10.07
C ALA A 86 -6.21 0.32 -9.74
N ILE A 87 -7.15 -0.44 -9.17
CA ILE A 87 -6.99 -1.87 -8.89
C ILE A 87 -6.79 -2.63 -10.21
N ASN A 88 -7.60 -2.38 -11.23
CA ASN A 88 -7.48 -3.03 -12.53
C ASN A 88 -6.17 -2.66 -13.26
N GLY A 89 -5.61 -1.49 -12.97
CA GLY A 89 -4.32 -1.04 -13.47
C GLY A 89 -3.10 -1.62 -12.76
N LEU A 90 -3.26 -2.34 -11.65
CA LEU A 90 -2.13 -2.94 -10.94
C LEU A 90 -1.35 -3.88 -11.86
N GLY A 91 -0.05 -3.90 -11.71
CA GLY A 91 0.83 -4.78 -12.47
C GLY A 91 1.81 -5.52 -11.56
N ALA A 92 2.20 -6.71 -11.97
CA ALA A 92 3.27 -7.47 -11.34
C ALA A 92 4.63 -6.96 -11.83
N VAL A 93 5.07 -5.81 -11.36
CA VAL A 93 6.27 -5.09 -11.86
C VAL A 93 7.34 -4.88 -10.81
N ALA A 94 7.05 -5.13 -9.56
CA ALA A 94 7.94 -4.89 -8.44
C ALA A 94 8.36 -6.21 -7.78
N ASN A 95 9.45 -6.14 -7.01
CA ASN A 95 9.71 -7.09 -5.94
C ASN A 95 8.70 -6.88 -4.81
N THR A 96 8.90 -7.49 -3.66
CA THR A 96 7.93 -7.46 -2.56
C THR A 96 8.49 -6.67 -1.35
N PRO A 97 8.70 -5.34 -1.45
CA PRO A 97 9.12 -4.51 -0.32
C PRO A 97 7.93 -4.21 0.61
N LEU A 98 7.47 -5.25 1.33
CA LEU A 98 6.21 -5.23 2.08
C LEU A 98 6.28 -4.29 3.29
N ALA A 99 7.32 -4.43 4.12
CA ALA A 99 7.47 -3.59 5.30
C ALA A 99 7.75 -2.13 4.94
N GLU A 100 8.58 -1.87 3.93
CA GLU A 100 8.81 -0.52 3.41
C GLU A 100 7.49 0.12 2.94
N SER A 101 6.65 -0.65 2.25
CA SER A 101 5.35 -0.18 1.77
C SER A 101 4.38 0.04 2.92
N TYR A 102 4.37 -0.86 3.90
CA TYR A 102 3.56 -0.70 5.10
C TYR A 102 4.00 0.51 5.92
N TYR A 103 5.31 0.73 6.05
CA TYR A 103 5.85 1.94 6.68
C TYR A 103 5.38 3.20 5.96
N GLU A 104 5.38 3.23 4.64
CA GLU A 104 4.84 4.35 3.85
C GLU A 104 3.35 4.59 4.14
N VAL A 105 2.55 3.52 4.27
CA VAL A 105 1.14 3.61 4.68
C VAL A 105 1.00 4.19 6.08
N THR A 106 1.85 3.81 7.04
CA THR A 106 1.81 4.41 8.38
C THR A 106 2.10 5.91 8.35
N ARG A 107 3.02 6.36 7.51
CA ARG A 107 3.30 7.80 7.31
C ARG A 107 2.11 8.53 6.72
N TYR A 108 1.43 7.93 5.76
CA TYR A 108 0.18 8.46 5.21
C TYR A 108 -0.89 8.64 6.28
N PHE A 109 -1.15 7.62 7.10
CA PHE A 109 -2.12 7.73 8.19
C PHE A 109 -1.74 8.80 9.22
N ARG A 110 -0.46 9.03 9.44
CA ARG A 110 0.06 10.03 10.39
C ARG A 110 0.15 11.44 9.78
N GLY A 111 -0.13 11.62 8.50
CA GLY A 111 -0.03 12.92 7.82
C GLY A 111 1.41 13.42 7.72
N MET A 112 2.38 12.53 7.54
CA MET A 112 3.79 12.85 7.41
C MET A 112 4.22 12.99 5.96
N ALA A 113 5.41 13.51 5.71
CA ALA A 113 6.02 13.45 4.39
C ALA A 113 6.26 11.99 3.97
N PRO A 114 6.15 11.64 2.69
CA PRO A 114 6.60 10.35 2.19
C PRO A 114 8.05 10.04 2.58
N TYR A 115 8.37 8.76 2.72
CA TYR A 115 9.75 8.32 2.93
C TYR A 115 10.39 7.77 1.65
N HIS A 116 9.63 6.98 0.91
CA HIS A 116 10.09 6.33 -0.32
C HIS A 116 9.75 7.12 -1.59
N ASN A 117 9.04 8.23 -1.46
CA ASN A 117 8.54 9.01 -2.59
C ASN A 117 8.84 10.51 -2.41
N ASN A 118 8.97 11.22 -3.53
CA ASN A 118 9.21 12.67 -3.54
C ASN A 118 7.91 13.49 -3.57
N SER A 119 6.77 12.84 -3.72
CA SER A 119 5.46 13.48 -3.83
C SER A 119 4.38 12.63 -3.14
N PRO A 120 3.43 13.27 -2.47
CA PRO A 120 3.33 14.71 -2.17
C PRO A 120 4.42 15.19 -1.21
N SER A 121 4.57 16.49 -0.99
CA SER A 121 5.50 17.01 0.03
C SER A 121 5.12 16.58 1.45
N THR A 122 3.82 16.40 1.71
CA THR A 122 3.26 15.88 2.96
C THR A 122 1.92 15.23 2.66
N TYR A 123 1.68 14.07 3.24
CA TYR A 123 0.38 13.41 3.15
C TYR A 123 -0.69 14.15 3.94
N THR A 124 -1.91 14.17 3.42
CA THR A 124 -3.10 14.50 4.22
C THR A 124 -3.58 13.23 4.90
N SER A 125 -3.58 13.20 6.23
CA SER A 125 -4.04 12.05 6.99
C SER A 125 -5.49 11.70 6.65
N PRO A 126 -5.83 10.43 6.41
CA PRO A 126 -7.21 9.99 6.21
C PRO A 126 -8.01 9.90 7.51
N ILE A 127 -7.36 10.07 8.67
CA ILE A 127 -8.03 10.03 9.98
C ILE A 127 -8.80 11.32 10.19
N GLN A 128 -10.11 11.22 10.29
CA GLN A 128 -11.01 12.36 10.48
C GLN A 128 -11.42 12.54 11.94
N TYR A 129 -11.44 11.44 12.70
CA TYR A 129 -11.92 11.45 14.09
C TYR A 129 -10.98 10.65 14.98
N ARG A 130 -10.79 11.10 16.23
CA ARG A 130 -9.89 10.46 17.20
C ARG A 130 -10.24 9.01 17.51
N CYS A 131 -11.51 8.63 17.44
CA CYS A 131 -11.99 7.27 17.70
C CYS A 131 -12.16 6.43 16.41
N GLN A 132 -11.75 6.96 15.25
CA GLN A 132 -11.86 6.25 13.99
C GLN A 132 -11.00 4.98 14.01
N LYS A 133 -11.64 3.84 13.71
CA LYS A 133 -10.90 2.59 13.49
C LYS A 133 -10.28 2.61 12.09
N ASN A 134 -9.02 2.22 12.02
CA ASN A 134 -8.27 2.14 10.78
C ASN A 134 -7.72 0.73 10.63
N PHE A 135 -7.74 0.21 9.41
CA PHE A 135 -7.32 -1.14 9.08
C PHE A 135 -6.42 -1.12 7.86
N GLY A 136 -5.41 -1.97 7.85
CA GLY A 136 -4.65 -2.32 6.67
C GLY A 136 -4.98 -3.76 6.26
N VAL A 137 -5.30 -3.95 4.99
CA VAL A 137 -5.46 -5.29 4.39
C VAL A 137 -4.29 -5.48 3.43
N VAL A 138 -3.51 -6.52 3.66
CA VAL A 138 -2.35 -6.87 2.83
C VAL A 138 -2.73 -8.03 1.93
N ILE A 139 -2.48 -7.87 0.62
CA ILE A 139 -2.64 -8.93 -0.38
C ILE A 139 -1.25 -9.15 -0.99
N THR A 140 -0.65 -10.28 -0.68
CA THR A 140 0.67 -10.67 -1.17
C THR A 140 0.70 -12.16 -1.51
N ASP A 141 1.63 -12.57 -2.36
CA ASP A 141 1.79 -13.95 -2.78
C ASP A 141 3.07 -14.61 -2.22
N GLY A 142 3.82 -13.90 -1.39
CA GLY A 142 5.07 -14.43 -0.88
C GLY A 142 5.74 -13.62 0.21
N LEU A 143 6.96 -14.02 0.51
CA LEU A 143 7.82 -13.38 1.49
C LEU A 143 8.33 -12.02 0.99
N PRO A 144 8.65 -11.09 1.92
CA PRO A 144 9.30 -9.84 1.58
C PRO A 144 10.61 -10.05 0.82
N THR A 145 10.87 -9.18 -0.15
CA THR A 145 12.13 -9.16 -0.89
C THR A 145 12.57 -7.73 -1.14
N TYR A 146 13.88 -7.45 -0.94
CA TYR A 146 14.46 -6.10 -1.02
C TYR A 146 13.80 -5.09 -0.07
N ASP A 147 13.40 -5.55 1.08
CA ASP A 147 12.59 -4.85 2.07
C ASP A 147 13.48 -4.35 3.23
N ARG A 148 14.31 -3.35 2.95
CA ARG A 148 15.50 -3.03 3.76
C ARG A 148 15.64 -1.56 4.17
N THR A 149 14.87 -0.67 3.56
CA THR A 149 15.15 0.76 3.61
C THR A 149 14.07 1.50 4.38
N PHE A 150 14.23 1.59 5.68
CA PHE A 150 13.44 2.45 6.56
C PHE A 150 14.29 2.97 7.72
N PRO A 151 13.87 4.04 8.42
CA PRO A 151 14.64 4.62 9.50
C PRO A 151 14.67 3.70 10.73
N THR A 152 15.74 3.75 11.48
CA THR A 152 15.88 3.00 12.74
C THR A 152 14.88 3.47 13.80
N ASN A 153 14.57 4.76 13.81
CA ASN A 153 13.73 5.38 14.84
C ASN A 153 12.47 5.99 14.26
N ASP A 154 11.42 6.01 15.06
CA ASP A 154 10.23 6.78 14.76
C ASP A 154 10.56 8.28 14.68
N PRO A 155 10.32 8.93 13.55
CA PRO A 155 10.68 10.35 13.37
C PRO A 155 9.87 11.32 14.24
N LEU A 156 8.73 10.92 14.79
CA LEU A 156 7.92 11.77 15.68
C LEU A 156 8.22 11.53 17.15
N GLY A 157 8.51 10.31 17.53
CA GLY A 157 8.70 9.95 18.95
C GLY A 157 10.14 9.75 19.36
N GLY A 158 11.08 9.64 18.42
CA GLY A 158 12.47 9.30 18.69
C GLY A 158 12.69 7.88 19.23
N SER A 159 11.63 7.13 19.45
CA SER A 159 11.69 5.73 19.85
C SER A 159 12.05 4.85 18.66
N ARG A 160 12.70 3.72 18.92
CA ARG A 160 12.92 2.72 17.87
C ARG A 160 11.59 2.24 17.29
N LEU A 161 11.60 1.93 16.01
CA LEU A 161 10.50 1.21 15.39
C LEU A 161 10.35 -0.16 16.08
N PRO A 162 9.14 -0.73 16.09
CA PRO A 162 8.90 -2.02 16.75
C PRO A 162 9.89 -3.09 16.28
N ASN A 163 10.31 -3.90 17.22
CA ASN A 163 11.17 -5.05 17.02
C ASN A 163 10.31 -6.31 17.14
N TRP A 164 10.07 -6.95 16.04
CA TRP A 164 9.12 -8.05 15.95
C TRP A 164 9.73 -9.40 16.36
N ASP A 165 11.00 -9.61 16.05
CA ASP A 165 11.72 -10.87 16.33
C ASP A 165 12.44 -10.88 17.67
N GLY A 166 12.50 -9.76 18.37
CA GLY A 166 13.21 -9.61 19.64
C GLY A 166 14.73 -9.44 19.50
N ILE A 167 15.26 -9.32 18.28
CA ILE A 167 16.69 -9.18 18.03
C ILE A 167 17.03 -7.71 17.78
N SER A 168 17.35 -6.99 18.85
CA SER A 168 17.59 -5.55 18.80
C SER A 168 18.74 -5.09 17.90
N THR A 169 19.54 -6.00 17.36
CA THR A 169 20.69 -5.67 16.52
C THR A 169 20.37 -5.53 15.04
N ASN A 170 19.17 -5.94 14.61
CA ASN A 170 18.73 -5.87 13.22
C ASN A 170 17.61 -4.86 12.95
N ASP A 171 17.11 -4.20 13.98
CA ASP A 171 16.04 -3.21 13.85
C ASP A 171 16.40 -2.07 12.91
N GLY A 172 15.53 -1.77 11.96
CA GLY A 172 15.67 -0.67 11.03
C GLY A 172 16.87 -0.78 10.09
N ALA A 173 17.61 -1.88 10.17
CA ALA A 173 18.75 -2.15 9.30
C ALA A 173 18.64 -3.56 8.74
N TYR A 174 18.75 -3.65 7.45
CA TYR A 174 18.82 -4.93 6.77
C TYR A 174 20.03 -5.76 7.22
N ARG A 175 19.85 -7.04 7.38
CA ARG A 175 20.85 -7.98 7.89
C ARG A 175 20.93 -9.24 7.04
N ASN A 176 21.77 -9.24 6.02
CA ASN A 176 22.18 -10.42 5.26
C ASN A 176 21.02 -11.31 4.72
N GLY A 177 19.87 -10.75 4.42
CA GLY A 177 18.75 -11.49 3.90
C GLY A 177 17.83 -12.13 4.94
N ASP A 178 18.21 -12.08 6.22
CA ASP A 178 17.48 -12.80 7.26
C ASP A 178 16.36 -11.97 7.89
N ALA A 179 16.46 -10.66 7.80
CA ALA A 179 15.61 -9.72 8.53
C ALA A 179 14.87 -8.75 7.59
N GLU A 180 14.56 -9.17 6.39
CA GLU A 180 13.75 -8.35 5.49
C GLU A 180 12.34 -8.18 6.06
N GLY A 181 11.97 -6.95 6.33
CA GLY A 181 10.68 -6.62 6.88
C GLY A 181 10.49 -6.82 8.39
N ASP A 182 11.52 -7.22 9.12
CA ASP A 182 11.44 -7.50 10.57
C ASP A 182 10.98 -6.30 11.40
N THR A 183 11.26 -5.10 10.94
CA THR A 183 10.97 -3.89 11.70
C THR A 183 9.47 -3.56 11.73
N LEU A 184 8.69 -4.10 10.85
CA LEU A 184 7.27 -3.84 10.68
C LEU A 184 6.46 -5.13 10.57
#